data_53de9c73178cf162a8db02af375023c6
#
_entry.id   53de9c73178cf162a8db02af375023c6
#
_cell.length_a   1.000
_cell.length_b   1.000
_cell.length_c   1.000
_cell.angle_alpha   90.00
_cell.angle_beta   90.00
_cell.angle_gamma   90.00
#
_symmetry.space_group_name_H-M   'P 1'
#
loop_
_entity.id
_entity.type
_entity.pdbx_description
1 polymer ?
#
loop_
_entity_poly.entity_id
_entity_poly.type
_entity_poly.pdbx_seq_one_letter_code
_entity_poly.pdbx_strand_id
1 'polypeptide(L)'
;SEFFMYSPKDRKAIEVCRSRGYRFPRVTGWIRANMDDLKIAHDMEFDEVGLLTSMSDYHIFLKLGKTREQAMNDYLKVVTKALEWGIVPRCHFEDVTRADIYGFCLPFARKLMELSREASMPIKIRLCDTMGYGVPFPGTALPRSVQRIVRAFTDEAGVPGAWLEWHGHNDFHKVLVNGVTAWLYGCGGVNGTLMGFGERTGNAPLEALVIDYISLTGNDEAADPTVITEIAQYFEKELDYRIPDNYPFAGKDFNATSAGIHVDGLAKNEEIYNIFDTTKILNRSVPIIINDKAGRAGVAYWINQQFNLPPERQVSKKHPAVGQIHAKIMAAYEEGRNTSFSNKEIKHLVRRFMPELFDSEFDQMKRIAGELASNLVERLARDCQTTSDTETLTAQLQQFVHDYSFIQYVYVTDVKGHSTAIAISDPGDQKGYKAFPIGFDYSNREWFQQPMRTGKLHIMNVHQSQVTGQLIITVSTVITDANDEIIGVLGADIQLEEIIRRAEALEAEEHIGEEE
;
A
#
# COMPACT_ATOMS: atom_id res chain seq x y z
N SER A 1 -12.63 20.33 -0.13
CA SER A 1 -11.18 20.43 0.08
C SER A 1 -10.77 21.88 0.21
N GLU A 2 -9.94 22.21 1.19
CA GLU A 2 -9.51 23.56 1.52
C GLU A 2 -8.01 23.70 1.21
N PHE A 3 -7.63 24.80 0.55
CA PHE A 3 -6.29 25.02 0.04
C PHE A 3 -5.70 26.34 0.51
N PHE A 4 -4.41 26.35 0.83
CA PHE A 4 -3.61 27.56 0.81
C PHE A 4 -3.44 28.05 -0.63
N MET A 5 -3.19 29.36 -0.80
CA MET A 5 -3.06 29.97 -2.14
C MET A 5 -1.84 30.87 -2.28
N TYR A 6 -0.88 30.75 -1.36
CA TYR A 6 0.25 31.68 -1.30
C TYR A 6 1.38 31.32 -2.25
N SER A 7 1.64 30.02 -2.47
CA SER A 7 2.71 29.57 -3.34
C SER A 7 2.22 29.24 -4.76
N PRO A 8 3.11 29.27 -5.78
CA PRO A 8 2.78 28.77 -7.12
C PRO A 8 2.32 27.31 -7.13
N LYS A 9 2.88 26.47 -6.25
CA LYS A 9 2.49 25.05 -6.09
C LYS A 9 1.03 24.92 -5.62
N ASP A 10 0.62 25.72 -4.62
CA ASP A 10 -0.74 25.72 -4.11
C ASP A 10 -1.74 26.11 -5.21
N ARG A 11 -1.44 27.19 -5.95
CA ARG A 11 -2.27 27.67 -7.06
C ARG A 11 -2.41 26.61 -8.15
N LYS A 12 -1.31 25.96 -8.50
CA LYS A 12 -1.33 24.86 -9.47
C LYS A 12 -2.19 23.68 -9.02
N ALA A 13 -2.11 23.31 -7.73
CA ALA A 13 -2.95 22.26 -7.16
C ALA A 13 -4.45 22.63 -7.24
N ILE A 14 -4.81 23.87 -6.94
CA ILE A 14 -6.18 24.39 -7.06
C ILE A 14 -6.68 24.29 -8.51
N GLU A 15 -5.88 24.75 -9.48
CA GLU A 15 -6.19 24.66 -10.92
C GLU A 15 -6.45 23.22 -11.35
N VAL A 16 -5.55 22.29 -10.98
CA VAL A 16 -5.69 20.87 -11.30
C VAL A 16 -6.98 20.29 -10.69
N CYS A 17 -7.28 20.59 -9.42
CA CYS A 17 -8.49 20.10 -8.78
C CYS A 17 -9.76 20.66 -9.45
N ARG A 18 -9.79 21.94 -9.79
CA ARG A 18 -10.93 22.57 -10.48
C ARG A 18 -11.10 22.04 -11.91
N SER A 19 -10.01 21.82 -12.65
CA SER A 19 -10.05 21.32 -14.04
C SER A 19 -10.65 19.93 -14.18
N ARG A 20 -10.70 19.14 -13.09
CA ARG A 20 -11.33 17.82 -13.08
C ARG A 20 -12.86 17.87 -13.10
N GLY A 21 -13.46 19.03 -12.84
CA GLY A 21 -14.91 19.23 -12.94
C GLY A 21 -15.75 18.43 -11.94
N TYR A 22 -15.16 17.96 -10.84
CA TYR A 22 -15.90 17.23 -9.83
C TYR A 22 -16.89 18.14 -9.09
N ARG A 23 -18.12 17.67 -8.91
CA ARG A 23 -19.11 18.35 -8.06
C ARG A 23 -18.71 18.34 -6.59
N PHE A 24 -18.06 17.28 -6.15
CA PHE A 24 -17.49 17.07 -4.81
C PHE A 24 -16.10 16.44 -4.93
N PRO A 25 -15.19 16.78 -3.99
CA PRO A 25 -15.32 17.83 -2.97
C PRO A 25 -15.28 19.24 -3.59
N ARG A 26 -15.97 20.20 -2.95
CA ARG A 26 -15.83 21.62 -3.32
C ARG A 26 -14.43 22.12 -2.99
N VAL A 27 -13.87 22.91 -3.88
CA VAL A 27 -12.56 23.55 -3.70
C VAL A 27 -12.76 24.90 -3.02
N THR A 28 -12.25 25.06 -1.80
CA THR A 28 -12.34 26.30 -1.02
C THR A 28 -10.93 26.81 -0.67
N GLY A 29 -10.81 28.11 -0.43
CA GLY A 29 -9.54 28.71 -0.02
C GLY A 29 -9.44 28.86 1.49
N TRP A 30 -8.22 28.99 2.02
CA TRP A 30 -7.92 29.36 3.39
C TRP A 30 -6.98 30.56 3.44
N ILE A 31 -7.36 31.59 4.19
CA ILE A 31 -6.60 32.83 4.32
C ILE A 31 -6.61 33.36 5.75
N ARG A 32 -5.64 34.22 6.04
CA ARG A 32 -5.70 35.07 7.23
C ARG A 32 -6.81 36.12 7.06
N ALA A 33 -7.39 36.55 8.16
CA ALA A 33 -8.45 37.58 8.12
C ALA A 33 -7.85 39.00 7.88
N ASN A 34 -7.35 39.24 6.66
CA ASN A 34 -6.88 40.54 6.21
C ASN A 34 -7.26 40.78 4.73
N MET A 35 -7.23 42.03 4.31
CA MET A 35 -7.73 42.48 3.01
C MET A 35 -6.86 42.01 1.84
N ASP A 36 -5.55 41.90 2.03
CA ASP A 36 -4.62 41.48 0.96
C ASP A 36 -4.83 40.01 0.60
N ASP A 37 -4.98 39.16 1.63
CA ASP A 37 -5.26 37.74 1.44
C ASP A 37 -6.65 37.53 0.82
N LEU A 38 -7.68 38.31 1.27
CA LEU A 38 -9.02 38.24 0.70
C LEU A 38 -9.02 38.63 -0.79
N LYS A 39 -8.19 39.62 -1.17
CA LYS A 39 -8.03 40.01 -2.57
C LYS A 39 -7.47 38.83 -3.42
N ILE A 40 -6.52 38.06 -2.90
CA ILE A 40 -6.01 36.87 -3.60
C ILE A 40 -7.14 35.86 -3.83
N ALA A 41 -7.97 35.62 -2.81
CA ALA A 41 -9.10 34.70 -2.93
C ALA A 41 -10.13 35.17 -3.96
N HIS A 42 -10.42 36.46 -3.99
CA HIS A 42 -11.31 37.08 -4.99
C HIS A 42 -10.74 36.96 -6.41
N ASP A 43 -9.45 37.32 -6.60
CA ASP A 43 -8.79 37.27 -7.91
C ASP A 43 -8.67 35.82 -8.44
N MET A 44 -8.70 34.82 -7.55
CA MET A 44 -8.75 33.41 -7.89
C MET A 44 -10.18 32.83 -7.99
N GLU A 45 -11.21 33.67 -7.93
CA GLU A 45 -12.62 33.31 -8.11
C GLU A 45 -13.10 32.20 -7.14
N PHE A 46 -12.80 32.35 -5.85
CA PHE A 46 -13.34 31.45 -4.83
C PHE A 46 -14.76 31.86 -4.42
N ASP A 47 -15.70 30.88 -4.43
CA ASP A 47 -17.06 31.08 -3.92
C ASP A 47 -17.14 31.03 -2.40
N GLU A 48 -16.18 30.38 -1.75
CA GLU A 48 -16.13 30.21 -0.29
C GLU A 48 -14.67 30.22 0.19
N VAL A 49 -14.43 30.92 1.31
CA VAL A 49 -13.09 31.04 1.89
C VAL A 49 -13.11 30.91 3.41
N GLY A 50 -12.19 30.13 3.96
CA GLY A 50 -11.89 30.06 5.38
C GLY A 50 -11.07 31.29 5.81
N LEU A 51 -11.56 32.02 6.83
CA LEU A 51 -10.92 33.18 7.42
C LEU A 51 -10.39 32.85 8.81
N LEU A 52 -9.11 32.92 9.04
CA LEU A 52 -8.51 32.66 10.35
C LEU A 52 -8.84 33.82 11.30
N THR A 53 -9.74 33.59 12.24
CA THR A 53 -10.14 34.54 13.27
C THR A 53 -9.74 33.99 14.64
N SER A 54 -8.71 34.57 15.25
CA SER A 54 -8.21 34.13 16.55
C SER A 54 -9.14 34.56 17.69
N MET A 55 -9.46 33.60 18.59
CA MET A 55 -10.46 33.86 19.66
C MET A 55 -9.86 33.91 21.06
N SER A 56 -8.77 33.23 21.33
CA SER A 56 -8.16 33.22 22.66
C SER A 56 -7.33 34.49 22.92
N ASP A 57 -7.27 34.91 24.18
CA ASP A 57 -6.41 36.01 24.62
C ASP A 57 -4.94 35.76 24.33
N TYR A 58 -4.50 34.49 24.37
CA TYR A 58 -3.14 34.10 23.94
C TYR A 58 -2.85 34.55 22.52
N HIS A 59 -3.80 34.35 21.61
CA HIS A 59 -3.59 34.71 20.20
C HIS A 59 -3.84 36.21 19.99
N ILE A 60 -4.88 36.79 20.59
CA ILE A 60 -5.24 38.21 20.38
C ILE A 60 -4.15 39.13 20.93
N PHE A 61 -3.75 38.92 22.20
CA PHE A 61 -2.79 39.84 22.84
C PHE A 61 -1.35 39.50 22.50
N LEU A 62 -0.97 38.23 22.55
CA LEU A 62 0.44 37.85 22.40
C LEU A 62 0.87 37.64 20.95
N LYS A 63 0.01 37.05 20.10
CA LYS A 63 0.32 36.80 18.69
C LYS A 63 0.01 38.00 17.81
N LEU A 64 -1.15 38.65 17.99
CA LEU A 64 -1.61 39.76 17.15
C LEU A 64 -1.27 41.13 17.71
N GLY A 65 -0.98 41.26 19.01
CA GLY A 65 -0.69 42.54 19.67
C GLY A 65 -1.90 43.49 19.68
N LYS A 66 -3.14 42.95 19.74
CA LYS A 66 -4.39 43.72 19.64
C LYS A 66 -5.25 43.54 20.88
N THR A 67 -6.16 44.47 21.08
CA THR A 67 -7.29 44.25 21.99
C THR A 67 -8.36 43.39 21.34
N ARG A 68 -9.25 42.79 22.12
CA ARG A 68 -10.42 42.02 21.62
C ARG A 68 -11.28 42.85 20.68
N GLU A 69 -11.52 44.14 21.01
CA GLU A 69 -12.29 45.07 20.18
C GLU A 69 -11.61 45.34 18.83
N GLN A 70 -10.30 45.61 18.83
CA GLN A 70 -9.53 45.81 17.60
C GLN A 70 -9.56 44.57 16.70
N ALA A 71 -9.35 43.37 17.28
CA ALA A 71 -9.40 42.13 16.53
C ALA A 71 -10.78 41.89 15.91
N MET A 72 -11.85 42.06 16.69
CA MET A 72 -13.24 41.92 16.22
C MET A 72 -13.54 42.89 15.06
N ASN A 73 -13.17 44.16 15.19
CA ASN A 73 -13.43 45.18 14.17
C ASN A 73 -12.67 44.86 12.88
N ASP A 74 -11.43 44.37 12.98
CA ASP A 74 -10.65 43.97 11.79
C ASP A 74 -11.26 42.75 11.12
N TYR A 75 -11.70 41.74 11.87
CA TYR A 75 -12.36 40.56 11.29
C TYR A 75 -13.68 40.94 10.60
N LEU A 76 -14.50 41.78 11.23
CA LEU A 76 -15.77 42.22 10.65
C LEU A 76 -15.58 42.99 9.35
N LYS A 77 -14.53 43.80 9.22
CA LYS A 77 -14.19 44.50 7.95
C LYS A 77 -13.93 43.50 6.82
N VAL A 78 -13.17 42.45 7.10
CA VAL A 78 -12.84 41.41 6.08
C VAL A 78 -14.08 40.61 5.73
N VAL A 79 -14.89 40.22 6.72
CA VAL A 79 -16.14 39.47 6.50
C VAL A 79 -17.12 40.28 5.67
N THR A 80 -17.34 41.57 6.01
CA THR A 80 -18.22 42.47 5.25
C THR A 80 -17.74 42.56 3.79
N LYS A 81 -16.44 42.69 3.58
CA LYS A 81 -15.89 42.79 2.22
C LYS A 81 -16.03 41.50 1.44
N ALA A 82 -15.89 40.33 2.10
CA ALA A 82 -16.12 39.03 1.45
C ALA A 82 -17.58 38.93 0.96
N LEU A 83 -18.54 39.32 1.81
CA LEU A 83 -19.97 39.34 1.43
C LEU A 83 -20.24 40.29 0.26
N GLU A 84 -19.65 41.51 0.26
CA GLU A 84 -19.76 42.46 -0.86
C GLU A 84 -19.24 41.87 -2.19
N TRP A 85 -18.27 41.01 -2.13
CA TRP A 85 -17.71 40.32 -3.30
C TRP A 85 -18.40 39.00 -3.64
N GLY A 86 -19.47 38.64 -2.94
CA GLY A 86 -20.21 37.39 -3.18
C GLY A 86 -19.51 36.14 -2.69
N ILE A 87 -18.46 36.27 -1.86
CA ILE A 87 -17.70 35.15 -1.31
C ILE A 87 -18.29 34.77 0.05
N VAL A 88 -18.66 33.51 0.23
CA VAL A 88 -19.14 32.96 1.51
C VAL A 88 -17.97 32.86 2.50
N PRO A 89 -17.98 33.65 3.60
CA PRO A 89 -16.92 33.55 4.60
C PRO A 89 -17.22 32.41 5.57
N ARG A 90 -16.19 31.60 5.87
CA ARG A 90 -16.18 30.63 6.95
C ARG A 90 -15.19 31.08 8.01
N CYS A 91 -15.66 31.67 9.08
CA CYS A 91 -14.82 32.16 10.15
C CYS A 91 -14.31 31.03 11.02
N HIS A 92 -12.99 30.81 11.02
CA HIS A 92 -12.32 29.82 11.86
C HIS A 92 -12.08 30.44 13.24
N PHE A 93 -12.83 30.04 14.22
CA PHE A 93 -12.68 30.47 15.62
C PHE A 93 -11.47 29.76 16.24
N GLU A 94 -10.27 30.25 15.89
CA GLU A 94 -9.00 29.67 16.31
C GLU A 94 -8.87 29.69 17.83
N ASP A 95 -8.50 28.53 18.39
CA ASP A 95 -8.23 28.33 19.81
C ASP A 95 -9.45 28.53 20.72
N VAL A 96 -10.62 28.10 20.23
CA VAL A 96 -11.90 28.26 20.90
C VAL A 96 -11.94 27.57 22.28
N THR A 97 -11.21 26.47 22.45
CA THR A 97 -11.18 25.70 23.70
C THR A 97 -10.36 26.36 24.82
N ARG A 98 -9.72 27.52 24.55
CA ARG A 98 -9.06 28.38 25.54
C ARG A 98 -9.58 29.81 25.50
N ALA A 99 -10.64 30.07 24.75
CA ALA A 99 -11.22 31.39 24.57
C ALA A 99 -12.29 31.70 25.60
N ASP A 100 -12.57 32.99 25.76
CA ASP A 100 -13.73 33.49 26.53
C ASP A 100 -15.00 33.36 25.68
N ILE A 101 -15.74 32.27 25.91
CA ILE A 101 -16.92 31.93 25.11
C ILE A 101 -17.97 33.03 25.22
N TYR A 102 -18.34 33.45 26.44
CA TYR A 102 -19.40 34.44 26.66
C TYR A 102 -18.93 35.87 26.45
N GLY A 103 -17.71 36.23 26.83
CA GLY A 103 -17.21 37.58 26.73
C GLY A 103 -16.69 37.97 25.34
N PHE A 104 -16.38 37.00 24.47
CA PHE A 104 -15.84 37.32 23.14
C PHE A 104 -16.43 36.47 22.00
N CYS A 105 -16.45 35.14 22.13
CA CYS A 105 -16.83 34.26 21.01
C CYS A 105 -18.31 34.43 20.62
N LEU A 106 -19.25 34.37 21.57
CA LEU A 106 -20.69 34.51 21.28
C LEU A 106 -21.07 35.94 20.84
N PRO A 107 -20.54 37.02 21.43
CA PRO A 107 -20.75 38.38 20.90
C PRO A 107 -20.31 38.52 19.44
N PHE A 108 -19.15 37.96 19.07
CA PHE A 108 -18.70 37.96 17.68
C PHE A 108 -19.59 37.11 16.76
N ALA A 109 -19.97 35.89 17.18
CA ALA A 109 -20.88 35.03 16.43
C ALA A 109 -22.25 35.70 16.17
N ARG A 110 -22.81 36.39 17.16
CA ARG A 110 -24.07 37.15 16.97
C ARG A 110 -23.94 38.25 15.92
N LYS A 111 -22.81 39.01 15.92
CA LYS A 111 -22.53 40.01 14.88
C LYS A 111 -22.39 39.37 13.49
N LEU A 112 -21.78 38.21 13.39
CA LEU A 112 -21.71 37.47 12.13
C LEU A 112 -23.10 37.04 11.64
N MET A 113 -23.99 36.62 12.55
CA MET A 113 -25.38 36.26 12.20
C MET A 113 -26.22 37.48 11.82
N GLU A 114 -25.95 38.64 12.38
CA GLU A 114 -26.55 39.91 11.95
C GLU A 114 -26.14 40.27 10.53
N LEU A 115 -24.83 40.28 10.23
CA LEU A 115 -24.30 40.52 8.89
C LEU A 115 -24.81 39.51 7.86
N SER A 116 -24.92 38.25 8.25
CA SER A 116 -25.44 37.18 7.37
C SER A 116 -26.89 37.46 6.96
N ARG A 117 -27.73 37.92 7.89
CA ARG A 117 -29.12 38.27 7.60
C ARG A 117 -29.23 39.53 6.72
N GLU A 118 -28.42 40.56 7.00
CA GLU A 118 -28.38 41.79 6.22
C GLU A 118 -27.93 41.53 4.77
N ALA A 119 -26.89 40.71 4.59
CA ALA A 119 -26.39 40.35 3.27
C ALA A 119 -27.21 39.27 2.55
N SER A 120 -28.15 38.62 3.22
CA SER A 120 -28.87 37.43 2.72
C SER A 120 -27.92 36.33 2.23
N MET A 121 -26.74 36.21 2.85
CA MET A 121 -25.71 35.20 2.53
C MET A 121 -25.28 34.45 3.79
N PRO A 122 -24.99 33.14 3.68
CA PRO A 122 -24.52 32.38 4.83
C PRO A 122 -23.13 32.86 5.28
N ILE A 123 -22.94 32.98 6.59
CA ILE A 123 -21.62 33.05 7.22
C ILE A 123 -21.44 31.79 8.03
N LYS A 124 -20.46 30.96 7.63
CA LYS A 124 -20.16 29.72 8.33
C LYS A 124 -19.15 29.93 9.46
N ILE A 125 -19.22 29.10 10.47
CA ILE A 125 -18.31 29.16 11.62
C ILE A 125 -17.65 27.76 11.79
N ARG A 126 -16.32 27.75 11.86
CA ARG A 126 -15.56 26.58 12.22
C ARG A 126 -14.99 26.76 13.63
N LEU A 127 -15.42 25.92 14.56
CA LEU A 127 -14.92 25.87 15.93
C LEU A 127 -13.61 25.07 15.96
N CYS A 128 -12.50 25.76 16.26
CA CYS A 128 -11.17 25.14 16.17
C CYS A 128 -10.62 24.82 17.56
N ASP A 129 -10.59 23.54 17.88
CA ASP A 129 -9.85 23.00 19.03
C ASP A 129 -8.35 22.89 18.66
N THR A 130 -7.74 24.06 18.52
CA THR A 130 -6.39 24.24 17.96
C THR A 130 -5.31 23.44 18.71
N MET A 131 -5.47 23.30 20.02
CA MET A 131 -4.52 22.59 20.88
C MET A 131 -4.99 21.19 21.29
N GLY A 132 -6.07 20.68 20.70
CA GLY A 132 -6.66 19.39 21.09
C GLY A 132 -7.13 19.34 22.54
N TYR A 133 -7.41 20.50 23.13
CA TYR A 133 -7.68 20.67 24.57
C TYR A 133 -9.16 20.45 24.95
N GLY A 134 -10.03 20.32 23.96
CA GLY A 134 -11.43 20.00 24.12
C GLY A 134 -11.67 18.69 24.89
N VAL A 135 -12.82 18.61 25.55
CA VAL A 135 -13.23 17.46 26.37
C VAL A 135 -14.69 17.08 26.07
N PRO A 136 -14.95 15.81 25.68
CA PRO A 136 -16.28 15.34 25.29
C PRO A 136 -17.14 14.89 26.47
N PHE A 137 -16.61 14.88 27.71
CA PHE A 137 -17.31 14.30 28.86
C PHE A 137 -18.36 15.22 29.45
N PRO A 138 -19.53 14.70 29.89
CA PRO A 138 -20.55 15.47 30.60
C PRO A 138 -19.97 16.16 31.84
N GLY A 139 -20.50 17.35 32.18
CA GLY A 139 -20.05 18.09 33.36
C GLY A 139 -18.79 18.92 33.18
N THR A 140 -18.07 18.77 32.07
CA THR A 140 -16.90 19.60 31.74
C THR A 140 -17.33 21.09 31.63
N ALA A 141 -16.54 21.97 32.24
CA ALA A 141 -16.80 23.43 32.18
C ALA A 141 -16.31 24.01 30.84
N LEU A 142 -16.89 25.15 30.44
CA LEU A 142 -16.34 26.01 29.40
C LEU A 142 -14.99 26.61 29.84
N PRO A 143 -14.05 26.85 28.92
CA PRO A 143 -14.20 26.71 27.45
C PRO A 143 -13.83 25.34 26.90
N ARG A 144 -13.66 24.32 27.74
CA ARG A 144 -13.17 22.98 27.28
C ARG A 144 -14.28 22.03 26.85
N SER A 145 -15.53 22.27 27.25
CA SER A 145 -16.62 21.35 26.93
C SER A 145 -17.07 21.48 25.48
N VAL A 146 -16.84 20.47 24.67
CA VAL A 146 -17.28 20.38 23.26
C VAL A 146 -18.81 20.57 23.18
N GLN A 147 -19.55 19.83 24.00
CA GLN A 147 -21.02 19.89 24.02
C GLN A 147 -21.56 21.30 24.34
N ARG A 148 -21.01 21.93 25.38
CA ARG A 148 -21.46 23.27 25.80
C ARG A 148 -21.05 24.37 24.82
N ILE A 149 -19.87 24.23 24.18
CA ILE A 149 -19.48 25.15 23.11
C ILE A 149 -20.49 25.06 21.97
N VAL A 150 -20.75 23.87 21.42
CA VAL A 150 -21.67 23.71 20.29
C VAL A 150 -23.04 24.26 20.63
N ARG A 151 -23.60 23.91 21.80
CA ARG A 151 -24.90 24.40 22.26
C ARG A 151 -24.94 25.90 22.45
N ALA A 152 -23.90 26.51 23.01
CA ALA A 152 -23.84 27.96 23.15
C ALA A 152 -23.89 28.67 21.77
N PHE A 153 -23.25 28.14 20.76
CA PHE A 153 -23.30 28.71 19.42
C PHE A 153 -24.65 28.49 18.73
N THR A 154 -25.24 27.31 18.84
CA THR A 154 -26.56 27.03 18.24
C THR A 154 -27.69 27.73 18.97
N ASP A 155 -27.78 27.56 20.28
CA ASP A 155 -28.95 27.92 21.06
C ASP A 155 -28.92 29.41 21.52
N GLU A 156 -27.71 29.95 21.79
CA GLU A 156 -27.58 31.30 22.32
C GLU A 156 -27.08 32.34 21.28
N ALA A 157 -26.22 31.95 20.33
CA ALA A 157 -25.81 32.85 19.26
C ALA A 157 -26.65 32.70 17.99
N GLY A 158 -27.54 31.70 17.91
CA GLY A 158 -28.43 31.47 16.78
C GLY A 158 -27.72 31.03 15.51
N VAL A 159 -26.55 30.37 15.61
CA VAL A 159 -25.83 29.83 14.46
C VAL A 159 -26.53 28.57 13.98
N PRO A 160 -27.01 28.51 12.72
CA PRO A 160 -27.58 27.28 12.19
C PRO A 160 -26.56 26.13 12.25
N GLY A 161 -26.98 24.96 12.76
CA GLY A 161 -26.10 23.80 12.86
C GLY A 161 -25.43 23.44 11.54
N ALA A 162 -26.16 23.55 10.41
CA ALA A 162 -25.62 23.31 9.05
C ALA A 162 -24.47 24.28 8.65
N TRP A 163 -24.29 25.39 9.35
CA TRP A 163 -23.21 26.36 9.12
C TRP A 163 -22.11 26.27 10.18
N LEU A 164 -22.25 25.34 11.12
CA LEU A 164 -21.30 25.12 12.21
C LEU A 164 -20.47 23.87 11.93
N GLU A 165 -19.15 24.00 12.00
CA GLU A 165 -18.18 22.96 11.75
C GLU A 165 -17.22 22.84 12.94
N TRP A 166 -16.80 21.62 13.26
CA TRP A 166 -15.76 21.35 14.24
C TRP A 166 -14.46 20.98 13.57
N HIS A 167 -13.35 21.55 14.04
CA HIS A 167 -11.99 21.20 13.66
C HIS A 167 -11.14 20.99 14.91
N GLY A 168 -10.29 19.96 14.92
CA GLY A 168 -9.44 19.71 16.07
C GLY A 168 -8.09 19.09 15.71
N HIS A 169 -7.18 19.15 16.69
CA HIS A 169 -5.88 18.44 16.67
C HIS A 169 -5.83 17.34 17.72
N ASN A 170 -4.90 16.39 17.55
CA ASN A 170 -4.87 15.15 18.33
C ASN A 170 -3.88 15.16 19.51
N ASP A 171 -3.48 16.35 19.97
CA ASP A 171 -2.46 16.51 21.02
C ASP A 171 -2.78 15.75 22.32
N PHE A 172 -4.03 15.49 22.61
CA PHE A 172 -4.50 14.74 23.77
C PHE A 172 -5.27 13.45 23.41
N HIS A 173 -5.06 12.91 22.23
CA HIS A 173 -5.72 11.66 21.74
C HIS A 173 -7.27 11.71 21.80
N LYS A 174 -7.89 12.89 21.61
CA LYS A 174 -9.34 13.05 21.68
C LYS A 174 -9.98 13.64 20.42
N VAL A 175 -9.18 13.85 19.38
CA VAL A 175 -9.66 14.58 18.19
C VAL A 175 -10.86 13.91 17.53
N LEU A 176 -10.86 12.58 17.38
CA LEU A 176 -11.97 11.84 16.80
C LEU A 176 -13.23 11.96 17.66
N VAL A 177 -13.14 11.60 18.93
CA VAL A 177 -14.31 11.64 19.83
C VAL A 177 -14.83 13.05 20.04
N ASN A 178 -13.98 14.09 20.02
CA ASN A 178 -14.42 15.48 20.07
C ASN A 178 -15.21 15.86 18.81
N GLY A 179 -14.76 15.46 17.61
CA GLY A 179 -15.47 15.66 16.35
C GLY A 179 -16.83 14.99 16.32
N VAL A 180 -16.89 13.72 16.66
CA VAL A 180 -18.14 12.94 16.74
C VAL A 180 -19.10 13.54 17.79
N THR A 181 -18.57 13.98 18.95
CA THR A 181 -19.36 14.69 19.95
C THR A 181 -19.95 15.98 19.38
N ALA A 182 -19.18 16.75 18.63
CA ALA A 182 -19.68 17.97 18.01
C ALA A 182 -20.85 17.70 17.04
N TRP A 183 -20.78 16.63 16.23
CA TRP A 183 -21.90 16.18 15.39
C TRP A 183 -23.15 15.87 16.21
N LEU A 184 -23.01 15.06 17.24
CA LEU A 184 -24.14 14.63 18.09
C LEU A 184 -24.82 15.81 18.81
N TYR A 185 -24.08 16.91 19.00
CA TYR A 185 -24.61 18.11 19.68
C TYR A 185 -25.03 19.25 18.74
N GLY A 186 -24.95 19.04 17.40
CA GLY A 186 -25.58 19.94 16.43
C GLY A 186 -24.65 20.62 15.44
N CYS A 187 -23.36 20.30 15.39
CA CYS A 187 -22.51 20.70 14.26
C CYS A 187 -22.94 19.98 12.98
N GLY A 188 -23.07 20.71 11.87
CA GLY A 188 -23.39 20.17 10.57
C GLY A 188 -22.20 19.49 9.88
N GLY A 189 -20.97 19.73 10.35
CA GLY A 189 -19.77 19.15 9.80
C GLY A 189 -18.63 18.96 10.78
N VAL A 190 -17.73 18.03 10.45
CA VAL A 190 -16.43 17.87 11.11
C VAL A 190 -15.34 17.92 10.05
N ASN A 191 -14.32 18.71 10.31
CA ASN A 191 -13.16 18.82 9.45
C ASN A 191 -12.12 17.75 9.85
N GLY A 192 -11.73 16.93 8.90
CA GLY A 192 -10.74 15.88 9.05
C GLY A 192 -9.75 15.84 7.88
N THR A 193 -8.74 15.00 8.00
CA THR A 193 -7.74 14.79 6.96
C THR A 193 -7.52 13.29 6.74
N LEU A 194 -7.12 12.90 5.54
CA LEU A 194 -6.78 11.52 5.24
C LEU A 194 -5.63 11.06 6.16
N MET A 195 -5.75 9.89 6.74
CA MET A 195 -4.81 9.30 7.70
C MET A 195 -4.50 10.23 8.91
N GLY A 196 -5.39 11.16 9.23
CA GLY A 196 -5.14 12.15 10.28
C GLY A 196 -3.94 13.07 10.01
N PHE A 197 -3.46 13.12 8.76
CA PHE A 197 -2.28 13.92 8.39
C PHE A 197 -2.47 15.38 8.76
N GLY A 198 -1.49 15.98 9.44
CA GLY A 198 -1.58 17.38 9.89
C GLY A 198 -0.43 17.81 10.78
N GLU A 199 -0.53 19.02 11.30
CA GLU A 199 0.48 19.58 12.19
C GLU A 199 0.59 18.83 13.51
N ARG A 200 1.77 18.80 14.10
CA ARG A 200 2.09 18.16 15.40
C ARG A 200 1.65 16.70 15.46
N THR A 201 0.54 16.43 16.14
CA THR A 201 -0.03 15.08 16.34
C THR A 201 -1.15 14.73 15.35
N GLY A 202 -1.40 15.62 14.39
CA GLY A 202 -2.38 15.43 13.33
C GLY A 202 -3.81 15.91 13.66
N ASN A 203 -4.71 15.68 12.72
CA ASN A 203 -6.12 16.05 12.75
C ASN A 203 -7.02 14.82 12.97
N ALA A 204 -8.34 15.04 12.96
CA ALA A 204 -9.29 13.93 12.95
C ALA A 204 -9.10 13.09 11.67
N PRO A 205 -8.86 11.79 11.79
CA PRO A 205 -8.70 10.91 10.62
C PRO A 205 -10.04 10.77 9.88
N LEU A 206 -10.04 11.14 8.60
CA LEU A 206 -11.25 11.18 7.79
C LEU A 206 -11.88 9.80 7.63
N GLU A 207 -11.05 8.77 7.46
CA GLU A 207 -11.48 7.37 7.37
C GLU A 207 -12.23 6.94 8.63
N ALA A 208 -11.76 7.32 9.80
CA ALA A 208 -12.44 7.01 11.06
C ALA A 208 -13.77 7.79 11.20
N LEU A 209 -13.79 9.07 10.79
CA LEU A 209 -15.02 9.87 10.77
C LEU A 209 -16.08 9.27 9.83
N VAL A 210 -15.68 8.74 8.67
CA VAL A 210 -16.60 8.07 7.72
C VAL A 210 -17.17 6.79 8.34
N ILE A 211 -16.35 5.96 8.95
CA ILE A 211 -16.80 4.73 9.62
C ILE A 211 -17.74 5.05 10.80
N ASP A 212 -17.40 6.06 11.62
CA ASP A 212 -18.27 6.52 12.71
C ASP A 212 -19.60 7.07 12.18
N TYR A 213 -19.59 7.83 11.08
CA TYR A 213 -20.81 8.34 10.46
C TYR A 213 -21.72 7.20 10.00
N ILE A 214 -21.19 6.21 9.28
CA ILE A 214 -21.94 5.03 8.85
C ILE A 214 -22.50 4.27 10.06
N SER A 215 -21.67 4.05 11.07
CA SER A 215 -22.07 3.34 12.30
C SER A 215 -23.20 4.06 13.08
N LEU A 216 -23.15 5.39 13.16
CA LEU A 216 -24.12 6.19 13.91
C LEU A 216 -25.42 6.41 13.16
N THR A 217 -25.38 6.49 11.84
CA THR A 217 -26.55 6.82 11.01
C THR A 217 -27.20 5.62 10.33
N GLY A 218 -26.47 4.51 10.20
CA GLY A 218 -26.87 3.38 9.36
C GLY A 218 -26.87 3.68 7.85
N ASN A 219 -26.29 4.81 7.44
CA ASN A 219 -26.26 5.23 6.03
C ASN A 219 -24.94 4.80 5.38
N ASP A 220 -24.90 3.59 4.86
CA ASP A 220 -23.76 2.99 4.15
C ASP A 220 -23.64 3.46 2.69
N GLU A 221 -24.66 4.13 2.14
CA GLU A 221 -24.61 4.71 0.79
C GLU A 221 -23.96 6.11 0.76
N ALA A 222 -23.72 6.74 1.91
CA ALA A 222 -23.20 8.11 1.99
C ALA A 222 -21.74 8.22 1.50
N ALA A 223 -20.95 7.17 1.65
CA ALA A 223 -19.56 7.13 1.20
C ALA A 223 -19.16 5.65 0.96
N ASP A 224 -18.26 5.44 0.01
CA ASP A 224 -17.64 4.14 -0.22
C ASP A 224 -16.39 3.98 0.67
N PRO A 225 -16.44 3.21 1.76
CA PRO A 225 -15.30 3.04 2.65
C PRO A 225 -14.24 2.07 2.09
N THR A 226 -14.53 1.33 1.00
CA THR A 226 -13.57 0.39 0.39
C THR A 226 -12.32 1.09 -0.13
N VAL A 227 -12.44 2.36 -0.52
CA VAL A 227 -11.33 3.20 -0.99
C VAL A 227 -10.29 3.53 0.10
N ILE A 228 -10.59 3.30 1.38
CA ILE A 228 -9.64 3.55 2.48
C ILE A 228 -8.35 2.76 2.28
N THR A 229 -8.46 1.50 1.85
CA THR A 229 -7.31 0.64 1.57
C THR A 229 -6.45 1.18 0.41
N GLU A 230 -7.07 1.64 -0.67
CA GLU A 230 -6.35 2.24 -1.82
C GLU A 230 -5.67 3.56 -1.43
N ILE A 231 -6.35 4.40 -0.63
CA ILE A 231 -5.78 5.65 -0.13
C ILE A 231 -4.56 5.38 0.76
N ALA A 232 -4.64 4.37 1.66
CA ALA A 232 -3.51 3.98 2.49
C ALA A 232 -2.30 3.55 1.65
N GLN A 233 -2.52 2.69 0.65
CA GLN A 233 -1.47 2.27 -0.28
C GLN A 233 -0.87 3.43 -1.08
N TYR A 234 -1.70 4.39 -1.50
CA TYR A 234 -1.23 5.60 -2.18
C TYR A 234 -0.32 6.44 -1.28
N PHE A 235 -0.69 6.61 0.00
CA PHE A 235 0.14 7.35 0.96
C PHE A 235 1.50 6.69 1.17
N GLU A 236 1.56 5.36 1.24
CA GLU A 236 2.82 4.63 1.40
C GLU A 236 3.68 4.68 0.14
N LYS A 237 3.11 4.43 -1.04
CA LYS A 237 3.88 4.33 -2.29
C LYS A 237 4.26 5.68 -2.90
N GLU A 238 3.33 6.64 -2.91
CA GLU A 238 3.51 7.90 -3.66
C GLU A 238 3.96 9.06 -2.78
N LEU A 239 3.75 8.98 -1.47
CA LEU A 239 4.09 10.04 -0.53
C LEU A 239 5.18 9.62 0.47
N ASP A 240 5.68 8.38 0.39
CA ASP A 240 6.63 7.80 1.36
C ASP A 240 6.17 8.01 2.83
N TYR A 241 4.87 7.92 3.04
CA TYR A 241 4.26 8.11 4.36
C TYR A 241 4.05 6.76 5.03
N ARG A 242 4.89 6.45 6.00
CA ARG A 242 4.78 5.20 6.76
C ARG A 242 3.55 5.20 7.67
N ILE A 243 2.55 4.39 7.33
CA ILE A 243 1.39 4.14 8.18
C ILE A 243 1.77 3.09 9.23
N PRO A 244 1.54 3.33 10.55
CA PRO A 244 1.77 2.30 11.57
C PRO A 244 0.94 1.04 11.28
N ASP A 245 1.55 -0.13 11.42
CA ASP A 245 0.92 -1.42 11.10
C ASP A 245 -0.43 -1.63 11.81
N ASN A 246 -0.57 -1.11 13.03
CA ASN A 246 -1.77 -1.17 13.85
C ASN A 246 -2.65 0.09 13.75
N TYR A 247 -2.44 0.96 12.77
CA TYR A 247 -3.27 2.15 12.60
C TYR A 247 -4.71 1.76 12.27
N PRO A 248 -5.72 2.30 12.99
CA PRO A 248 -7.11 1.89 12.79
C PRO A 248 -7.57 2.03 11.33
N PHE A 249 -8.22 1.01 10.81
CA PHE A 249 -8.77 0.85 9.46
C PHE A 249 -7.74 0.83 8.32
N ALA A 250 -6.66 1.58 8.39
CA ALA A 250 -5.69 1.75 7.29
C ALA A 250 -4.42 0.90 7.47
N GLY A 251 -3.95 0.68 8.70
CA GLY A 251 -2.76 -0.12 8.97
C GLY A 251 -2.91 -1.57 8.50
N LYS A 252 -1.83 -2.18 8.04
CA LYS A 252 -1.88 -3.54 7.47
C LYS A 252 -2.33 -4.60 8.49
N ASP A 253 -2.09 -4.36 9.78
CA ASP A 253 -2.38 -5.30 10.87
C ASP A 253 -3.46 -4.78 11.85
N PHE A 254 -4.25 -3.75 11.47
CA PHE A 254 -5.16 -3.07 12.41
C PHE A 254 -6.17 -4.02 13.08
N ASN A 255 -6.63 -5.05 12.38
CA ASN A 255 -7.55 -6.07 12.87
C ASN A 255 -6.92 -7.48 12.87
N ALA A 256 -5.58 -7.55 12.79
CA ALA A 256 -4.86 -8.80 12.77
C ALA A 256 -4.99 -9.56 14.08
N THR A 257 -5.11 -10.87 13.99
CA THR A 257 -5.14 -11.76 15.15
C THR A 257 -4.09 -12.87 15.03
N SER A 258 -3.56 -13.30 16.17
CA SER A 258 -2.57 -14.39 16.22
C SER A 258 -3.02 -15.56 17.10
N ALA A 259 -3.94 -15.33 18.03
CA ALA A 259 -4.36 -16.39 18.94
C ALA A 259 -5.22 -17.45 18.23
N GLY A 260 -4.83 -18.72 18.34
CA GLY A 260 -5.49 -19.83 17.65
C GLY A 260 -7.00 -19.94 17.92
N ILE A 261 -7.47 -19.56 19.12
CA ILE A 261 -8.90 -19.52 19.46
C ILE A 261 -9.63 -18.40 18.69
N HIS A 262 -8.99 -17.24 18.50
CA HIS A 262 -9.57 -16.14 17.72
C HIS A 262 -9.64 -16.51 16.25
N VAL A 263 -8.57 -17.11 15.71
CA VAL A 263 -8.53 -17.58 14.31
C VAL A 263 -9.60 -18.66 14.04
N ASP A 264 -9.80 -19.59 14.97
CA ASP A 264 -10.85 -20.63 14.87
C ASP A 264 -12.26 -19.99 14.90
N GLY A 265 -12.44 -18.89 15.63
CA GLY A 265 -13.67 -18.09 15.62
C GLY A 265 -13.89 -17.36 14.30
N LEU A 266 -12.88 -16.64 13.81
CA LEU A 266 -12.92 -15.92 12.52
C LEU A 266 -13.21 -16.87 11.34
N ALA A 267 -12.63 -18.08 11.37
CA ALA A 267 -12.90 -19.10 10.35
C ALA A 267 -14.36 -19.58 10.31
N LYS A 268 -15.10 -19.42 11.41
CA LYS A 268 -16.53 -19.75 11.48
C LYS A 268 -17.41 -18.58 11.05
N ASN A 269 -17.12 -17.41 11.57
CA ASN A 269 -17.75 -16.15 11.20
C ASN A 269 -16.85 -14.99 11.64
N GLU A 270 -16.55 -14.07 10.73
CA GLU A 270 -15.71 -12.91 11.00
C GLU A 270 -16.27 -12.03 12.11
N GLU A 271 -17.59 -11.87 12.19
CA GLU A 271 -18.28 -11.03 13.18
C GLU A 271 -18.11 -11.49 14.64
N ILE A 272 -17.54 -12.68 14.88
CA ILE A 272 -17.20 -13.14 16.24
C ILE A 272 -16.12 -12.24 16.87
N TYR A 273 -15.19 -11.73 16.06
CA TYR A 273 -14.06 -10.91 16.52
C TYR A 273 -13.90 -9.58 15.77
N ASN A 274 -14.66 -9.35 14.70
CA ASN A 274 -14.79 -8.06 14.02
C ASN A 274 -16.22 -7.56 14.11
N ILE A 275 -16.40 -6.23 14.25
CA ILE A 275 -17.73 -5.61 14.32
C ILE A 275 -18.40 -5.50 12.94
N PHE A 276 -17.65 -5.70 11.86
CA PHE A 276 -18.11 -5.64 10.48
C PHE A 276 -17.32 -6.59 9.59
N ASP A 277 -17.87 -6.91 8.41
CA ASP A 277 -17.19 -7.65 7.35
C ASP A 277 -16.09 -6.78 6.73
N THR A 278 -14.83 -7.11 7.00
CA THR A 278 -13.67 -6.35 6.54
C THR A 278 -13.54 -6.36 5.01
N THR A 279 -13.94 -7.46 4.37
CA THR A 279 -13.92 -7.54 2.89
C THR A 279 -14.93 -6.57 2.29
N LYS A 280 -16.15 -6.53 2.86
CA LYS A 280 -17.21 -5.62 2.39
C LYS A 280 -16.88 -4.14 2.64
N ILE A 281 -16.35 -3.82 3.82
CA ILE A 281 -16.14 -2.42 4.25
C ILE A 281 -14.80 -1.85 3.79
N LEU A 282 -13.75 -2.66 3.73
CA LEU A 282 -12.37 -2.19 3.42
C LEU A 282 -11.74 -2.87 2.21
N ASN A 283 -12.47 -3.74 1.51
CA ASN A 283 -11.98 -4.51 0.35
C ASN A 283 -10.69 -5.28 0.64
N ARG A 284 -10.56 -5.86 1.82
CA ARG A 284 -9.43 -6.71 2.23
C ARG A 284 -9.83 -7.75 3.25
N SER A 285 -9.12 -8.87 3.27
CA SER A 285 -9.33 -9.92 4.27
C SER A 285 -8.63 -9.60 5.60
N VAL A 286 -9.10 -10.23 6.68
CA VAL A 286 -8.46 -10.12 8.00
C VAL A 286 -7.09 -10.79 7.98
N PRO A 287 -6.01 -10.09 8.30
CA PRO A 287 -4.68 -10.69 8.35
C PRO A 287 -4.52 -11.58 9.58
N ILE A 288 -3.82 -12.70 9.41
CA ILE A 288 -3.44 -13.59 10.50
C ILE A 288 -1.94 -13.48 10.72
N ILE A 289 -1.56 -13.04 11.90
CA ILE A 289 -0.16 -12.97 12.32
C ILE A 289 0.29 -14.36 12.80
N ILE A 290 1.31 -14.90 12.16
CA ILE A 290 1.89 -16.19 12.54
C ILE A 290 3.02 -15.98 13.54
N ASN A 291 2.79 -16.44 14.76
CA ASN A 291 3.76 -16.46 15.86
C ASN A 291 3.57 -17.71 16.74
N ASP A 292 4.20 -17.74 17.93
CA ASP A 292 4.08 -18.83 18.91
C ASP A 292 2.63 -19.12 19.38
N LYS A 293 1.72 -18.17 19.21
CA LYS A 293 0.30 -18.27 19.64
C LYS A 293 -0.65 -18.66 18.51
N ALA A 294 -0.19 -18.65 17.27
CA ALA A 294 -1.06 -18.85 16.10
C ALA A 294 -1.68 -20.26 16.02
N GLY A 295 -1.03 -21.27 16.58
CA GLY A 295 -1.49 -22.64 16.55
C GLY A 295 -1.66 -23.20 15.13
N ARG A 296 -2.10 -24.46 15.00
CA ARG A 296 -2.35 -25.10 13.69
C ARG A 296 -3.53 -24.47 12.94
N ALA A 297 -4.51 -23.93 13.66
CA ALA A 297 -5.64 -23.25 13.03
C ALA A 297 -5.19 -21.99 12.30
N GLY A 298 -4.28 -21.20 12.91
CA GLY A 298 -3.70 -20.01 12.29
C GLY A 298 -2.93 -20.32 11.01
N VAL A 299 -2.10 -21.36 11.06
CA VAL A 299 -1.33 -21.81 9.88
C VAL A 299 -2.26 -22.24 8.74
N ALA A 300 -3.27 -23.07 9.03
CA ALA A 300 -4.23 -23.53 8.02
C ALA A 300 -5.04 -22.36 7.43
N TYR A 301 -5.51 -21.44 8.26
CA TYR A 301 -6.25 -20.26 7.81
C TYR A 301 -5.37 -19.37 6.92
N TRP A 302 -4.13 -19.11 7.35
CA TRP A 302 -3.17 -18.32 6.56
C TRP A 302 -2.94 -18.95 5.17
N ILE A 303 -2.75 -20.28 5.09
CA ILE A 303 -2.59 -21.00 3.83
C ILE A 303 -3.83 -20.80 2.94
N ASN A 304 -5.02 -21.02 3.48
CA ASN A 304 -6.27 -20.91 2.72
C ASN A 304 -6.47 -19.50 2.15
N GLN A 305 -6.15 -18.47 2.92
CA GLN A 305 -6.25 -17.07 2.50
C GLN A 305 -5.16 -16.69 1.49
N GLN A 306 -3.90 -17.06 1.76
CA GLN A 306 -2.77 -16.68 0.91
C GLN A 306 -2.84 -17.28 -0.49
N PHE A 307 -3.39 -18.50 -0.61
CA PHE A 307 -3.56 -19.19 -1.88
C PHE A 307 -4.99 -19.12 -2.42
N ASN A 308 -5.86 -18.34 -1.78
CA ASN A 308 -7.26 -18.16 -2.16
C ASN A 308 -7.96 -19.50 -2.49
N LEU A 309 -7.80 -20.47 -1.58
CA LEU A 309 -8.30 -21.83 -1.81
C LEU A 309 -9.82 -21.87 -1.71
N PRO A 310 -10.51 -22.40 -2.73
CA PRO A 310 -11.96 -22.54 -2.69
C PRO A 310 -12.37 -23.55 -1.60
N PRO A 311 -13.61 -23.51 -1.09
CA PRO A 311 -14.06 -24.29 0.06
C PRO A 311 -13.72 -25.79 -0.01
N GLU A 312 -13.82 -26.41 -1.20
CA GLU A 312 -13.54 -27.83 -1.46
C GLU A 312 -12.05 -28.19 -1.40
N ARG A 313 -11.15 -27.21 -1.53
CA ARG A 313 -9.69 -27.38 -1.50
C ARG A 313 -9.04 -26.83 -0.25
N GLN A 314 -9.82 -26.30 0.69
CA GLN A 314 -9.28 -25.70 1.91
C GLN A 314 -8.54 -26.72 2.76
N VAL A 315 -7.36 -26.30 3.22
CA VAL A 315 -6.50 -27.09 4.09
C VAL A 315 -7.00 -27.02 5.52
N SER A 316 -7.26 -28.16 6.13
CA SER A 316 -7.72 -28.22 7.53
C SER A 316 -6.54 -28.13 8.51
N LYS A 317 -6.81 -27.68 9.74
CA LYS A 317 -5.82 -27.67 10.84
C LYS A 317 -5.29 -29.07 11.22
N LYS A 318 -5.93 -30.15 10.74
CA LYS A 318 -5.50 -31.54 10.95
C LYS A 318 -4.57 -32.04 9.86
N HIS A 319 -4.37 -31.27 8.80
CA HIS A 319 -3.50 -31.69 7.68
C HIS A 319 -2.06 -31.95 8.17
N PRO A 320 -1.39 -33.04 7.75
CA PRO A 320 -0.05 -33.38 8.24
C PRO A 320 0.98 -32.27 8.01
N ALA A 321 0.98 -31.65 6.82
CA ALA A 321 1.91 -30.57 6.49
C ALA A 321 1.70 -29.34 7.40
N VAL A 322 0.47 -29.00 7.78
CA VAL A 322 0.18 -27.94 8.75
C VAL A 322 0.82 -28.24 10.10
N GLY A 323 0.80 -29.51 10.52
CA GLY A 323 1.49 -29.95 11.73
C GLY A 323 3.02 -29.77 11.65
N GLN A 324 3.62 -30.08 10.50
CA GLN A 324 5.06 -29.93 10.27
C GLN A 324 5.48 -28.45 10.21
N ILE A 325 4.71 -27.61 9.52
CA ILE A 325 4.95 -26.15 9.47
C ILE A 325 4.86 -25.55 10.87
N HIS A 326 3.81 -25.89 11.62
CA HIS A 326 3.64 -25.41 13.01
C HIS A 326 4.80 -25.85 13.91
N ALA A 327 5.28 -27.10 13.79
CA ALA A 327 6.43 -27.57 14.54
C ALA A 327 7.71 -26.77 14.24
N LYS A 328 7.93 -26.38 12.96
CA LYS A 328 9.06 -25.50 12.59
C LYS A 328 8.93 -24.09 13.15
N ILE A 329 7.72 -23.53 13.19
CA ILE A 329 7.44 -22.24 13.83
C ILE A 329 7.78 -22.33 15.31
N MET A 330 7.28 -23.33 16.04
CA MET A 330 7.55 -23.49 17.47
C MET A 330 9.04 -23.66 17.77
N ALA A 331 9.76 -24.47 17.00
CA ALA A 331 11.21 -24.66 17.14
C ALA A 331 11.98 -23.33 17.03
N ALA A 332 11.61 -22.46 16.09
CA ALA A 332 12.25 -21.15 15.95
C ALA A 332 12.08 -20.27 17.22
N TYR A 333 10.92 -20.34 17.90
CA TYR A 333 10.70 -19.63 19.16
C TYR A 333 11.45 -20.26 20.32
N GLU A 334 11.57 -21.59 20.37
CA GLU A 334 12.42 -22.30 21.35
C GLU A 334 13.89 -21.94 21.17
N GLU A 335 14.33 -21.65 19.94
CA GLU A 335 15.68 -21.16 19.61
C GLU A 335 15.88 -19.66 19.87
N GLY A 336 14.88 -18.96 20.39
CA GLY A 336 14.99 -17.57 20.86
C GLY A 336 14.37 -16.51 19.94
N ARG A 337 13.62 -16.87 18.90
CA ARG A 337 12.89 -15.91 18.09
C ARG A 337 11.86 -15.17 18.94
N ASN A 338 11.76 -13.84 18.77
CA ASN A 338 10.81 -12.96 19.47
C ASN A 338 9.93 -12.12 18.53
N THR A 339 10.09 -12.28 17.21
CA THR A 339 9.29 -11.58 16.18
C THR A 339 8.33 -12.53 15.48
N SER A 340 7.22 -12.03 14.96
CA SER A 340 6.31 -12.80 14.11
C SER A 340 7.00 -13.25 12.82
N PHE A 341 6.48 -14.32 12.21
CA PHE A 341 6.93 -14.74 10.90
C PHE A 341 6.34 -13.81 9.83
N SER A 342 7.19 -13.36 8.91
CA SER A 342 6.75 -12.64 7.72
C SER A 342 6.02 -13.59 6.74
N ASN A 343 5.22 -13.02 5.86
CA ASN A 343 4.57 -13.79 4.79
C ASN A 343 5.59 -14.56 3.91
N LYS A 344 6.77 -13.97 3.67
CA LYS A 344 7.85 -14.61 2.89
C LYS A 344 8.38 -15.87 3.61
N GLU A 345 8.61 -15.80 4.91
CA GLU A 345 9.07 -16.95 5.70
C GLU A 345 8.04 -18.08 5.74
N ILE A 346 6.75 -17.73 5.95
CA ILE A 346 5.69 -18.74 5.95
C ILE A 346 5.52 -19.35 4.55
N LYS A 347 5.55 -18.57 3.48
CA LYS A 347 5.55 -19.08 2.09
C LYS A 347 6.68 -20.08 1.86
N HIS A 348 7.87 -19.80 2.37
CA HIS A 348 9.00 -20.73 2.26
C HIS A 348 8.73 -22.06 2.99
N LEU A 349 8.16 -22.02 4.19
CA LEU A 349 7.77 -23.25 4.90
C LEU A 349 6.66 -23.99 4.17
N VAL A 350 5.65 -23.29 3.65
CA VAL A 350 4.56 -23.92 2.88
C VAL A 350 5.12 -24.55 1.60
N ARG A 351 6.00 -23.88 0.86
CA ARG A 351 6.65 -24.44 -0.34
C ARG A 351 7.39 -25.75 -0.04
N ARG A 352 8.00 -25.83 1.13
CA ARG A 352 8.72 -27.05 1.55
C ARG A 352 7.82 -28.24 1.86
N PHE A 353 6.64 -28.00 2.48
CA PHE A 353 5.76 -29.05 2.98
C PHE A 353 4.49 -29.26 2.15
N MET A 354 4.16 -28.31 1.25
CA MET A 354 2.99 -28.31 0.37
C MET A 354 3.37 -27.70 -0.99
N PRO A 355 4.35 -28.25 -1.71
CA PRO A 355 4.83 -27.71 -2.99
C PRO A 355 3.72 -27.59 -4.05
N GLU A 356 2.71 -28.46 -3.98
CA GLU A 356 1.55 -28.49 -4.88
C GLU A 356 0.73 -27.18 -4.90
N LEU A 357 0.84 -26.35 -3.88
CA LEU A 357 0.16 -25.04 -3.83
C LEU A 357 0.86 -23.95 -4.66
N PHE A 358 2.04 -24.24 -5.18
CA PHE A 358 2.87 -23.31 -5.97
C PHE A 358 2.95 -23.66 -7.46
N ASP A 359 2.14 -24.60 -7.94
CA ASP A 359 2.21 -25.06 -9.33
C ASP A 359 2.14 -23.91 -10.35
N SER A 360 1.33 -22.86 -10.09
CA SER A 360 1.28 -21.69 -10.96
C SER A 360 2.54 -20.81 -10.90
N GLU A 361 3.15 -20.65 -9.73
CA GLU A 361 4.43 -19.94 -9.55
C GLU A 361 5.58 -20.76 -10.17
N PHE A 362 5.54 -22.08 -10.01
CA PHE A 362 6.50 -22.98 -10.61
C PHE A 362 6.47 -22.95 -12.14
N ASP A 363 5.28 -22.93 -12.73
CA ASP A 363 5.12 -22.78 -14.18
C ASP A 363 5.58 -21.41 -14.67
N GLN A 364 5.38 -20.36 -13.89
CA GLN A 364 5.87 -19.02 -14.19
C GLN A 364 7.40 -18.94 -14.10
N MET A 365 8.00 -19.50 -13.06
CA MET A 365 9.47 -19.60 -12.91
C MET A 365 10.09 -20.42 -14.04
N LYS A 366 9.45 -21.52 -14.42
CA LYS A 366 9.85 -22.34 -15.56
C LYS A 366 9.85 -21.54 -16.88
N ARG A 367 8.85 -20.69 -17.09
CA ARG A 367 8.77 -19.80 -18.26
C ARG A 367 9.90 -18.77 -18.25
N ILE A 368 10.11 -18.08 -17.12
CA ILE A 368 11.18 -17.07 -16.96
C ILE A 368 12.57 -17.73 -17.15
N ALA A 369 12.79 -18.88 -16.53
CA ALA A 369 14.01 -19.66 -16.67
C ALA A 369 14.23 -20.08 -18.14
N GLY A 370 13.16 -20.52 -18.80
CA GLY A 370 13.18 -20.88 -20.21
C GLY A 370 13.50 -19.70 -21.12
N GLU A 371 12.92 -18.54 -20.89
CA GLU A 371 13.15 -17.30 -21.68
C GLU A 371 14.59 -16.79 -21.52
N LEU A 372 15.11 -16.72 -20.28
CA LEU A 372 16.50 -16.34 -20.01
C LEU A 372 17.50 -17.28 -20.68
N ALA A 373 17.28 -18.58 -20.52
CA ALA A 373 18.15 -19.60 -21.11
C ALA A 373 18.06 -19.63 -22.62
N SER A 374 16.90 -19.39 -23.20
CA SER A 374 16.70 -19.37 -24.66
C SER A 374 17.59 -18.32 -25.34
N ASN A 375 17.61 -17.09 -24.82
CA ASN A 375 18.44 -16.02 -25.36
C ASN A 375 19.94 -16.33 -25.30
N LEU A 376 20.37 -16.99 -24.22
CA LEU A 376 21.77 -17.40 -24.04
C LEU A 376 22.15 -18.55 -24.96
N VAL A 377 21.29 -19.56 -25.07
CA VAL A 377 21.53 -20.75 -25.91
C VAL A 377 21.52 -20.38 -27.40
N GLU A 378 20.60 -19.50 -27.84
CA GLU A 378 20.60 -19.00 -29.22
C GLU A 378 21.84 -18.16 -29.55
N ARG A 379 22.33 -17.36 -28.60
CA ARG A 379 23.56 -16.60 -28.77
C ARG A 379 24.76 -17.53 -28.91
N LEU A 380 24.89 -18.53 -28.01
CA LEU A 380 25.95 -19.53 -28.07
C LEU A 380 25.90 -20.34 -29.36
N ALA A 381 24.71 -20.71 -29.83
CA ALA A 381 24.56 -21.42 -31.09
C ALA A 381 25.08 -20.61 -32.31
N ARG A 382 24.84 -19.30 -32.32
CA ARG A 382 25.40 -18.36 -33.32
C ARG A 382 26.94 -18.29 -33.25
N ASP A 383 27.49 -18.24 -32.03
CA ASP A 383 28.94 -18.21 -31.83
C ASP A 383 29.59 -19.51 -32.29
N CYS A 384 28.89 -20.64 -32.17
CA CYS A 384 29.34 -21.94 -32.66
C CYS A 384 29.35 -22.09 -34.22
N GLN A 385 28.60 -21.23 -34.94
CA GLN A 385 28.56 -21.29 -36.44
C GLN A 385 29.93 -21.03 -37.08
N THR A 386 30.76 -20.24 -36.44
CA THR A 386 32.06 -19.79 -37.01
C THR A 386 33.24 -20.70 -36.61
N THR A 387 33.03 -21.68 -35.76
CA THR A 387 34.08 -22.48 -35.17
C THR A 387 34.07 -23.92 -35.75
N SER A 388 35.01 -24.22 -36.63
CA SER A 388 35.15 -25.54 -37.28
C SER A 388 36.07 -26.52 -36.53
N ASP A 389 36.79 -26.04 -35.52
CA ASP A 389 37.75 -26.84 -34.75
C ASP A 389 37.17 -27.25 -33.40
N THR A 390 37.17 -28.54 -33.11
CA THR A 390 36.60 -29.13 -31.89
C THR A 390 37.27 -28.61 -30.60
N GLU A 391 38.57 -28.32 -30.65
CA GLU A 391 39.32 -27.86 -29.47
C GLU A 391 38.91 -26.43 -29.09
N THR A 392 38.82 -25.56 -30.10
CA THR A 392 38.32 -24.17 -29.94
C THR A 392 36.86 -24.14 -29.52
N LEU A 393 36.00 -24.97 -30.10
CA LEU A 393 34.61 -25.09 -29.72
C LEU A 393 34.45 -25.53 -28.25
N THR A 394 35.20 -26.53 -27.81
CA THR A 394 35.17 -27.02 -26.42
C THR A 394 35.61 -25.93 -25.45
N ALA A 395 36.64 -25.11 -25.80
CA ALA A 395 37.11 -24.02 -24.98
C ALA A 395 36.03 -22.91 -24.84
N GLN A 396 35.33 -22.60 -25.94
CA GLN A 396 34.21 -21.63 -25.93
C GLN A 396 33.05 -22.10 -25.04
N LEU A 397 32.65 -23.36 -25.16
CA LEU A 397 31.64 -23.97 -24.31
C LEU A 397 32.03 -23.94 -22.82
N GLN A 398 33.31 -24.25 -22.53
CA GLN A 398 33.82 -24.26 -21.16
C GLN A 398 33.80 -22.84 -20.55
N GLN A 399 34.17 -21.82 -21.31
CA GLN A 399 34.06 -20.42 -20.88
C GLN A 399 32.60 -20.03 -20.60
N PHE A 400 31.68 -20.43 -21.48
CA PHE A 400 30.26 -20.16 -21.32
C PHE A 400 29.68 -20.78 -20.04
N VAL A 401 30.01 -22.03 -19.73
CA VAL A 401 29.55 -22.67 -18.48
C VAL A 401 30.16 -21.99 -17.24
N HIS A 402 31.41 -21.50 -17.37
CA HIS A 402 32.04 -20.73 -16.30
C HIS A 402 31.35 -19.38 -16.03
N ASP A 403 30.96 -18.69 -17.09
CA ASP A 403 30.32 -17.38 -16.99
C ASP A 403 28.87 -17.46 -16.49
N TYR A 404 28.20 -18.59 -16.68
CA TYR A 404 26.81 -18.82 -16.31
C TYR A 404 26.66 -20.04 -15.37
N SER A 405 26.88 -19.84 -14.08
CA SER A 405 26.93 -20.89 -13.04
C SER A 405 25.65 -21.74 -12.91
N PHE A 406 24.50 -21.26 -13.40
CA PHE A 406 23.25 -22.01 -13.44
C PHE A 406 23.13 -22.99 -14.59
N ILE A 407 24.07 -22.96 -15.57
CA ILE A 407 24.14 -23.90 -16.66
C ILE A 407 25.05 -25.04 -16.22
N GLN A 408 24.50 -26.23 -16.09
CA GLN A 408 25.23 -27.40 -15.60
C GLN A 408 26.06 -28.09 -16.69
N TYR A 409 25.43 -28.27 -17.86
CA TYR A 409 26.02 -28.93 -19.03
C TYR A 409 25.68 -28.19 -20.31
N VAL A 410 26.60 -28.11 -21.22
CA VAL A 410 26.39 -27.71 -22.61
C VAL A 410 27.02 -28.76 -23.52
N TYR A 411 26.29 -29.17 -24.52
CA TYR A 411 26.75 -30.16 -25.48
C TYR A 411 26.32 -29.78 -26.90
N VAL A 412 27.21 -30.09 -27.85
CA VAL A 412 26.99 -29.92 -29.28
C VAL A 412 27.04 -31.29 -29.95
N THR A 413 26.11 -31.51 -30.89
CA THR A 413 26.06 -32.72 -31.70
C THR A 413 26.21 -32.39 -33.18
N ASP A 414 26.59 -33.40 -33.97
CA ASP A 414 26.44 -33.37 -35.43
C ASP A 414 24.96 -33.57 -35.84
N VAL A 415 24.69 -33.54 -37.14
CA VAL A 415 23.34 -33.75 -37.70
C VAL A 415 22.81 -35.18 -37.49
N LYS A 416 23.65 -36.13 -37.11
CA LYS A 416 23.28 -37.52 -36.82
C LYS A 416 22.99 -37.75 -35.34
N GLY A 417 23.26 -36.72 -34.49
CA GLY A 417 23.07 -36.78 -33.05
C GLY A 417 24.29 -37.28 -32.25
N HIS A 418 25.46 -37.42 -32.86
CA HIS A 418 26.68 -37.77 -32.12
C HIS A 418 27.30 -36.51 -31.51
N SER A 419 27.64 -36.56 -30.22
CA SER A 419 28.27 -35.41 -29.54
C SER A 419 29.65 -35.10 -30.11
N THR A 420 29.88 -33.82 -30.44
CA THR A 420 31.15 -33.31 -30.99
C THR A 420 31.91 -32.46 -29.97
N ALA A 421 31.23 -31.79 -29.07
CA ALA A 421 31.82 -31.02 -27.98
C ALA A 421 30.91 -31.03 -26.74
N ILE A 422 31.53 -30.99 -25.57
CA ILE A 422 30.80 -30.97 -24.28
C ILE A 422 31.59 -30.12 -23.28
N ALA A 423 30.86 -29.29 -22.49
CA ALA A 423 31.41 -28.57 -21.36
C ALA A 423 30.55 -28.77 -20.09
N ILE A 424 31.18 -28.71 -18.93
CA ILE A 424 30.58 -28.96 -17.61
C ILE A 424 30.95 -27.84 -16.63
N SER A 425 30.01 -27.44 -15.77
CA SER A 425 30.26 -26.37 -14.80
C SER A 425 31.08 -26.83 -13.58
N ASP A 426 30.90 -28.08 -13.13
CA ASP A 426 31.61 -28.64 -11.97
C ASP A 426 32.52 -29.78 -12.35
N PRO A 427 33.86 -29.61 -12.25
CA PRO A 427 34.82 -30.68 -12.48
C PRO A 427 34.69 -31.89 -11.52
N GLY A 428 34.02 -31.70 -10.35
CA GLY A 428 33.75 -32.77 -9.38
C GLY A 428 32.77 -33.84 -9.91
N ASP A 429 31.93 -33.49 -10.86
CA ASP A 429 30.92 -34.36 -11.50
C ASP A 429 31.46 -35.28 -12.60
N GLN A 430 32.78 -35.37 -12.71
CA GLN A 430 33.45 -36.20 -13.75
C GLN A 430 33.00 -37.67 -13.79
N LYS A 431 32.44 -38.22 -12.71
CA LYS A 431 31.94 -39.60 -12.72
C LYS A 431 30.69 -39.79 -13.58
N GLY A 432 29.75 -38.81 -13.51
CA GLY A 432 28.55 -38.79 -14.35
C GLY A 432 28.89 -38.50 -15.82
N TYR A 433 29.86 -37.62 -16.05
CA TYR A 433 30.34 -37.22 -17.37
C TYR A 433 30.99 -38.39 -18.17
N LYS A 434 31.71 -39.30 -17.51
CA LYS A 434 32.30 -40.47 -18.15
C LYS A 434 31.28 -41.43 -18.80
N ALA A 435 30.02 -41.31 -18.42
CA ALA A 435 28.92 -42.10 -19.02
C ALA A 435 28.47 -41.54 -20.39
N PHE A 436 28.81 -40.28 -20.72
CA PHE A 436 28.40 -39.61 -21.95
C PHE A 436 29.61 -38.97 -22.66
N PRO A 437 30.54 -39.78 -23.22
CA PRO A 437 31.76 -39.26 -23.86
C PRO A 437 31.45 -38.55 -25.18
N ILE A 438 32.43 -37.79 -25.71
CA ILE A 438 32.39 -37.31 -27.10
C ILE A 438 32.16 -38.50 -28.04
N GLY A 439 31.26 -38.35 -29.01
CA GLY A 439 30.80 -39.41 -29.89
C GLY A 439 29.58 -40.17 -29.37
N PHE A 440 29.06 -39.85 -28.16
CA PHE A 440 27.83 -40.47 -27.65
C PHE A 440 26.62 -40.13 -28.54
N ASP A 441 25.76 -41.12 -28.79
CA ASP A 441 24.57 -40.98 -29.65
C ASP A 441 23.36 -40.44 -28.87
N TYR A 442 22.97 -39.20 -29.18
CA TYR A 442 21.80 -38.53 -28.66
C TYR A 442 20.63 -38.51 -29.66
N SER A 443 20.71 -39.23 -30.80
CA SER A 443 19.69 -39.20 -31.85
C SER A 443 18.25 -39.50 -31.37
N ASN A 444 18.12 -40.29 -30.29
CA ASN A 444 16.86 -40.69 -29.70
C ASN A 444 16.37 -39.73 -28.59
N ARG A 445 17.04 -38.62 -28.32
CA ARG A 445 16.69 -37.68 -27.28
C ARG A 445 15.75 -36.61 -27.83
N GLU A 446 14.73 -36.23 -27.03
CA GLU A 446 13.75 -35.23 -27.40
C GLU A 446 14.40 -33.87 -27.71
N TRP A 447 15.38 -33.45 -26.88
CA TRP A 447 16.10 -32.19 -27.06
C TRP A 447 16.92 -32.12 -28.36
N PHE A 448 17.28 -33.27 -28.98
CA PHE A 448 17.90 -33.34 -30.29
C PHE A 448 16.84 -33.40 -31.40
N GLN A 449 15.85 -34.29 -31.27
CA GLN A 449 14.85 -34.55 -32.31
C GLN A 449 13.96 -33.34 -32.62
N GLN A 450 13.55 -32.60 -31.58
CA GLN A 450 12.62 -31.48 -31.77
C GLN A 450 13.23 -30.30 -32.55
N PRO A 451 14.44 -29.78 -32.19
CA PRO A 451 15.10 -28.77 -33.02
C PRO A 451 15.39 -29.24 -34.44
N MET A 452 15.88 -30.46 -34.62
CA MET A 452 16.15 -31.03 -35.95
C MET A 452 14.88 -31.06 -36.82
N ARG A 453 13.72 -31.36 -36.22
CA ARG A 453 12.43 -31.43 -36.95
C ARG A 453 11.87 -30.07 -37.25
N THR A 454 11.97 -29.11 -36.35
CA THR A 454 11.27 -27.82 -36.40
C THR A 454 12.14 -26.67 -36.89
N GLY A 455 13.44 -26.80 -36.83
CA GLY A 455 14.40 -25.71 -37.05
C GLY A 455 14.35 -24.62 -35.97
N LYS A 456 13.63 -24.86 -34.85
CA LYS A 456 13.37 -23.86 -33.81
C LYS A 456 13.91 -24.32 -32.46
N LEU A 457 14.15 -23.34 -31.59
CA LEU A 457 14.48 -23.60 -30.21
C LEU A 457 13.40 -24.45 -29.54
N HIS A 458 13.83 -25.41 -28.71
CA HIS A 458 12.99 -26.31 -27.93
C HIS A 458 13.36 -26.27 -26.44
N ILE A 459 12.35 -26.21 -25.59
CA ILE A 459 12.48 -26.25 -24.13
C ILE A 459 11.78 -27.49 -23.61
N MET A 460 12.55 -28.39 -23.01
CA MET A 460 11.99 -29.59 -22.38
C MET A 460 11.29 -29.25 -21.05
N ASN A 461 10.33 -30.08 -20.68
CA ASN A 461 9.75 -30.01 -19.34
C ASN A 461 10.81 -30.32 -18.27
N VAL A 462 10.58 -29.79 -17.04
CA VAL A 462 11.45 -30.10 -15.90
C VAL A 462 11.55 -31.60 -15.73
N HIS A 463 12.78 -32.08 -15.64
CA HIS A 463 13.10 -33.50 -15.48
C HIS A 463 14.36 -33.67 -14.63
N GLN A 464 14.59 -34.90 -14.21
CA GLN A 464 15.79 -35.25 -13.44
C GLN A 464 16.98 -35.47 -14.37
N SER A 465 18.07 -34.76 -14.12
CA SER A 465 19.34 -35.00 -14.85
C SER A 465 19.80 -36.44 -14.68
N GLN A 466 20.08 -37.10 -15.79
CA GLN A 466 20.64 -38.45 -15.76
C GLN A 466 22.10 -38.51 -15.28
N VAL A 467 22.74 -37.35 -15.21
CA VAL A 467 24.13 -37.22 -14.77
C VAL A 467 24.20 -36.91 -13.27
N THR A 468 23.45 -35.89 -12.79
CA THR A 468 23.56 -35.41 -11.42
C THR A 468 22.40 -35.80 -10.52
N GLY A 469 21.27 -36.22 -11.09
CA GLY A 469 20.05 -36.50 -10.34
C GLY A 469 19.30 -35.24 -9.87
N GLN A 470 19.77 -34.04 -10.22
CA GLN A 470 19.11 -32.76 -9.89
C GLN A 470 17.98 -32.48 -10.88
N LEU A 471 17.04 -31.61 -10.47
CA LEU A 471 15.99 -31.11 -11.35
C LEU A 471 16.57 -30.07 -12.32
N ILE A 472 16.37 -30.28 -13.60
CA ILE A 472 16.88 -29.44 -14.68
C ILE A 472 15.80 -29.13 -15.71
N ILE A 473 16.05 -28.08 -16.50
CA ILE A 473 15.38 -27.78 -17.76
C ILE A 473 16.45 -27.89 -18.87
N THR A 474 16.18 -28.65 -19.92
CA THR A 474 17.05 -28.65 -21.10
C THR A 474 16.49 -27.71 -22.16
N VAL A 475 17.33 -26.77 -22.61
CA VAL A 475 17.04 -25.86 -23.72
C VAL A 475 17.96 -26.22 -24.88
N SER A 476 17.42 -26.35 -26.07
CA SER A 476 18.17 -26.77 -27.24
C SER A 476 17.76 -26.03 -28.52
N THR A 477 18.70 -25.83 -29.43
CA THR A 477 18.46 -25.20 -30.73
C THR A 477 19.40 -25.76 -31.80
N VAL A 478 19.03 -25.57 -33.05
CA VAL A 478 19.90 -25.94 -34.19
C VAL A 478 21.11 -25.02 -34.30
N ILE A 479 22.22 -25.52 -34.75
CA ILE A 479 23.37 -24.76 -35.23
C ILE A 479 23.31 -24.80 -36.75
N THR A 480 23.37 -23.63 -37.41
CA THR A 480 23.36 -23.54 -38.88
C THR A 480 24.72 -23.02 -39.39
N ASP A 481 25.04 -23.30 -40.63
CA ASP A 481 26.21 -22.71 -41.31
C ASP A 481 25.88 -21.33 -41.94
N ALA A 482 26.84 -20.78 -42.69
CA ALA A 482 26.66 -19.47 -43.34
C ALA A 482 25.60 -19.48 -44.47
N ASN A 483 25.08 -20.65 -44.88
CA ASN A 483 24.03 -20.82 -45.88
C ASN A 483 22.68 -21.20 -45.24
N ASP A 484 22.55 -21.07 -43.90
CA ASP A 484 21.40 -21.49 -43.12
C ASP A 484 21.11 -23.02 -43.12
N GLU A 485 22.10 -23.85 -43.52
CA GLU A 485 21.94 -25.29 -43.42
C GLU A 485 22.26 -25.79 -42.01
N ILE A 486 21.42 -26.72 -41.49
CA ILE A 486 21.63 -27.26 -40.14
C ILE A 486 22.86 -28.17 -40.13
N ILE A 487 23.84 -27.82 -39.29
CA ILE A 487 25.08 -28.55 -39.11
C ILE A 487 25.16 -29.35 -37.79
N GLY A 488 24.24 -29.10 -36.86
CA GLY A 488 24.16 -29.77 -35.58
C GLY A 488 23.10 -29.20 -34.64
N VAL A 489 23.10 -29.68 -33.40
CA VAL A 489 22.22 -29.18 -32.32
C VAL A 489 23.05 -28.85 -31.09
N LEU A 490 22.80 -27.70 -30.52
CA LEU A 490 23.27 -27.26 -29.19
C LEU A 490 22.22 -27.57 -28.15
N GLY A 491 22.58 -28.21 -27.05
CA GLY A 491 21.76 -28.42 -25.87
C GLY A 491 22.44 -27.88 -24.62
N ALA A 492 21.65 -27.31 -23.71
CA ALA A 492 22.11 -26.82 -22.42
C ALA A 492 21.18 -27.29 -21.30
N ASP A 493 21.74 -27.88 -20.26
CA ASP A 493 21.04 -28.31 -19.05
C ASP A 493 21.19 -27.24 -17.98
N ILE A 494 20.07 -26.79 -17.49
CA ILE A 494 19.97 -25.64 -16.60
C ILE A 494 19.41 -26.07 -15.24
N GLN A 495 20.13 -25.74 -14.17
CA GLN A 495 19.76 -26.10 -12.82
C GLN A 495 18.58 -25.22 -12.35
N LEU A 496 17.45 -25.84 -12.07
CA LEU A 496 16.23 -25.13 -11.65
C LEU A 496 16.42 -24.42 -10.31
N GLU A 497 17.09 -25.02 -9.35
CA GLU A 497 17.32 -24.44 -8.02
C GLU A 497 18.19 -23.17 -8.08
N GLU A 498 19.21 -23.17 -8.93
CA GLU A 498 20.12 -22.04 -9.09
C GLU A 498 19.47 -20.86 -9.82
N ILE A 499 18.62 -21.11 -10.81
CA ILE A 499 17.84 -20.06 -11.48
C ILE A 499 16.83 -19.43 -10.54
N ILE A 500 16.15 -20.23 -9.72
CA ILE A 500 15.20 -19.72 -8.71
C ILE A 500 15.92 -18.78 -7.75
N ARG A 501 17.10 -19.18 -7.26
CA ARG A 501 17.91 -18.35 -6.37
C ARG A 501 18.34 -17.03 -7.03
N ARG A 502 18.64 -17.05 -8.32
CA ARG A 502 19.07 -15.87 -9.06
C ARG A 502 17.91 -14.94 -9.43
N ALA A 503 16.74 -15.49 -9.75
CA ALA A 503 15.52 -14.71 -9.93
C ALA A 503 15.10 -13.99 -8.64
N GLU A 504 15.18 -14.66 -7.49
CA GLU A 504 14.95 -14.07 -6.17
C GLU A 504 15.97 -12.96 -5.83
N ALA A 505 17.22 -13.10 -6.27
CA ALA A 505 18.25 -12.08 -6.08
C ALA A 505 18.03 -10.85 -6.98
N LEU A 506 17.60 -11.04 -8.22
CA LEU A 506 17.27 -9.95 -9.15
C LEU A 506 16.03 -9.15 -8.69
N GLU A 507 14.99 -9.83 -8.21
CA GLU A 507 13.82 -9.16 -7.61
C GLU A 507 14.20 -8.38 -6.33
N ALA A 508 15.19 -8.85 -5.56
CA ALA A 508 15.71 -8.14 -4.40
C ALA A 508 16.56 -6.91 -4.79
N GLU A 509 17.31 -6.98 -5.89
CA GLU A 509 18.10 -5.86 -6.43
C GLU A 509 17.21 -4.78 -7.08
N GLU A 510 16.13 -5.16 -7.76
CA GLU A 510 15.14 -4.22 -8.29
C GLU A 510 14.42 -3.45 -7.15
N HIS A 511 14.13 -4.11 -6.03
CA HIS A 511 13.56 -3.45 -4.86
C HIS A 511 14.54 -2.54 -4.11
N ILE A 512 15.86 -2.77 -4.19
CA ILE A 512 16.89 -1.89 -3.61
C ILE A 512 17.17 -0.68 -4.52
N GLY A 513 17.04 -0.85 -5.84
CA GLY A 513 17.19 0.24 -6.82
C GLY A 513 15.98 1.21 -6.87
N GLU A 514 14.85 0.84 -6.29
CA GLU A 514 13.70 1.72 -6.07
C GLU A 514 13.76 2.47 -4.72
N GLU A 515 14.72 2.13 -3.84
CA GLU A 515 14.97 2.78 -2.54
C GLU A 515 16.14 3.82 -2.56
N GLU A 516 16.84 4.01 -3.68
CA GLU A 516 17.78 5.10 -3.90
C GLU A 516 17.20 6.19 -4.86
#